data_132b4e164d6bb78084cfe191b54877f3
#
_entry.id   132b4e164d6bb78084cfe191b54877f3
#
_cell.length_a   1.000
_cell.length_b   1.000
_cell.length_c   1.000
_cell.angle_alpha   90.00
_cell.angle_beta   90.00
_cell.angle_gamma   90.00
#
_symmetry.space_group_name_H-M   'P 1'
#
loop_
_entity.id
_entity.type
_entity.pdbx_description
1 polymer ?
#
loop_
_entity_poly.entity_id
_entity_poly.type
_entity_poly.pdbx_seq_one_letter_code
_entity_poly.pdbx_strand_id
1 'polypeptide(L)'
;MRTLFITHHYLSSPGGGTFASRAYINAFAELSDEMTLLYPVKEGEDTFEGINTCINLVPVRYELPKVIKLVRILTGKVHRYFSTAPAYIQSGQFDTVVFDTSIVSYRLIAMAKQCGLRTIVIHHNFQYEYFRDNTHGPMKWITLFWCQRYEKQAVQLADINLTLTETDKESLIKIGGQQTKNSFAVLGTFEYQYTEKKKPQKGIGIKNFVITGDLSGVQTYESLIPWINNLYAELKAVFPDSHLTIAGRNPNSQLLALCQQHNISIIASPPSMEPILEAADCYICPTSLGSGIKLRVLDGLKWGLPVVAHDVSARGYERMEETGCLLRYSDGPSFRAALTLLREKSIDKEKVLTAYRNIFSLEAGCKRLESILRMP
;
A
#
# COMPACT_ATOMS: atom_id res chain seq x y z
N MET A 1 26.42 3.53 -2.17
CA MET A 1 25.56 4.53 -1.47
C MET A 1 25.43 4.10 -0.02
N ARG A 2 25.80 4.98 0.94
CA ARG A 2 25.61 4.73 2.38
C ARG A 2 24.31 5.40 2.81
N THR A 3 23.34 4.58 3.22
CA THR A 3 21.95 5.02 3.39
C THR A 3 21.52 5.04 4.85
N LEU A 4 20.96 6.16 5.30
CA LEU A 4 20.17 6.26 6.52
C LEU A 4 18.68 6.17 6.15
N PHE A 5 17.98 5.13 6.60
CA PHE A 5 16.55 4.96 6.35
C PHE A 5 15.76 5.19 7.63
N ILE A 6 14.74 6.04 7.59
CA ILE A 6 13.94 6.41 8.77
C ILE A 6 12.49 6.08 8.48
N THR A 7 11.96 5.01 9.09
CA THR A 7 10.56 4.62 8.91
C THR A 7 9.67 5.07 10.05
N HIS A 8 8.44 5.46 9.72
CA HIS A 8 7.38 5.76 10.68
C HIS A 8 6.63 4.50 11.13
N HIS A 9 6.64 3.45 10.32
CA HIS A 9 5.86 2.25 10.51
C HIS A 9 6.48 1.30 11.54
N TYR A 10 5.63 0.76 12.43
CA TYR A 10 6.03 -0.34 13.31
C TYR A 10 6.16 -1.61 12.49
N LEU A 11 7.37 -2.15 12.37
CA LEU A 11 7.64 -3.30 11.50
C LEU A 11 6.98 -4.60 11.98
N SER A 12 6.58 -4.69 13.23
CA SER A 12 5.79 -5.80 13.80
C SER A 12 4.29 -5.74 13.42
N SER A 13 3.77 -4.60 12.95
CA SER A 13 2.34 -4.43 12.66
C SER A 13 1.93 -5.07 11.34
N PRO A 14 0.75 -5.70 11.24
CA PRO A 14 0.26 -6.36 10.02
C PRO A 14 -0.45 -5.39 9.05
N GLY A 15 -0.02 -4.15 8.96
CA GLY A 15 -0.68 -3.13 8.13
C GLY A 15 -0.10 -3.00 6.72
N GLY A 16 -0.90 -2.46 5.78
CA GLY A 16 -0.46 -2.22 4.40
C GLY A 16 0.74 -1.27 4.30
N GLY A 17 0.79 -0.23 5.13
CA GLY A 17 1.95 0.66 5.22
C GLY A 17 3.22 -0.08 5.65
N THR A 18 3.12 -0.98 6.63
CA THR A 18 4.25 -1.82 7.08
C THR A 18 4.73 -2.77 5.98
N PHE A 19 3.82 -3.38 5.22
CA PHE A 19 4.16 -4.22 4.08
C PHE A 19 4.98 -3.43 3.05
N ALA A 20 4.51 -2.26 2.64
CA ALA A 20 5.21 -1.41 1.69
C ALA A 20 6.56 -0.92 2.23
N SER A 21 6.63 -0.53 3.51
CA SER A 21 7.89 -0.11 4.15
C SER A 21 8.93 -1.22 4.14
N ARG A 22 8.55 -2.48 4.46
CA ARG A 22 9.48 -3.63 4.39
C ARG A 22 10.03 -3.81 2.97
N ALA A 23 9.19 -3.69 1.95
CA ALA A 23 9.60 -3.78 0.56
C ALA A 23 10.63 -2.70 0.20
N TYR A 24 10.36 -1.46 0.59
CA TYR A 24 11.27 -0.35 0.31
C TYR A 24 12.57 -0.45 1.11
N ILE A 25 12.51 -0.82 2.39
CA ILE A 25 13.69 -1.06 3.22
C ILE A 25 14.60 -2.09 2.55
N ASN A 26 14.05 -3.24 2.12
CA ASN A 26 14.83 -4.29 1.46
C ASN A 26 15.40 -3.83 0.11
N ALA A 27 14.61 -3.09 -0.69
CA ALA A 27 15.10 -2.57 -1.97
C ALA A 27 16.23 -1.54 -1.80
N PHE A 28 16.14 -0.66 -0.81
CA PHE A 28 17.23 0.26 -0.51
C PHE A 28 18.45 -0.46 0.06
N ALA A 29 18.27 -1.53 0.84
CA ALA A 29 19.37 -2.35 1.34
C ALA A 29 20.15 -3.02 0.21
N GLU A 30 19.45 -3.59 -0.80
CA GLU A 30 20.07 -4.21 -1.98
C GLU A 30 20.88 -3.20 -2.83
N LEU A 31 20.51 -1.92 -2.80
CA LEU A 31 21.17 -0.85 -3.58
C LEU A 31 22.18 -0.04 -2.76
N SER A 32 22.37 -0.36 -1.49
CA SER A 32 23.28 0.35 -0.58
C SER A 32 24.51 -0.50 -0.24
N ASP A 33 25.67 0.11 -0.17
CA ASP A 33 26.87 -0.54 0.34
C ASP A 33 26.76 -0.77 1.86
N GLU A 34 26.15 0.20 2.55
CA GLU A 34 25.85 0.16 3.97
C GLU A 34 24.50 0.83 4.23
N MET A 35 23.69 0.26 5.09
CA MET A 35 22.41 0.83 5.48
C MET A 35 22.17 0.77 6.98
N THR A 36 21.75 1.90 7.55
CA THR A 36 21.24 1.97 8.92
C THR A 36 19.76 2.31 8.90
N LEU A 37 18.96 1.54 9.63
CA LEU A 37 17.51 1.69 9.73
C LEU A 37 17.11 2.18 11.12
N LEU A 38 16.57 3.41 11.18
CA LEU A 38 15.87 3.93 12.36
C LEU A 38 14.39 3.52 12.29
N TYR A 39 13.92 2.71 13.24
CA TYR A 39 12.54 2.21 13.25
C TYR A 39 11.91 2.29 14.63
N PRO A 40 10.58 2.48 14.73
CA PRO A 40 9.90 2.57 16.00
C PRO A 40 9.66 1.17 16.58
N VAL A 41 9.84 1.04 17.89
CA VAL A 41 9.48 -0.17 18.65
C VAL A 41 8.50 0.17 19.76
N LYS A 42 7.61 -0.78 20.08
CA LYS A 42 6.80 -0.78 21.28
C LYS A 42 7.42 -1.72 22.32
N GLU A 43 7.08 -1.51 23.57
CA GLU A 43 7.51 -2.39 24.64
C GLU A 43 7.01 -3.82 24.42
N GLY A 44 7.91 -4.79 24.38
CA GLY A 44 7.60 -6.21 24.14
C GLY A 44 7.36 -6.63 22.69
N GLU A 45 7.54 -5.75 21.68
CA GLU A 45 7.36 -6.06 20.26
C GLU A 45 8.66 -5.86 19.47
N ASP A 46 9.75 -6.49 19.90
CA ASP A 46 11.08 -6.27 19.28
C ASP A 46 11.39 -7.25 18.13
N THR A 47 10.49 -8.20 17.84
CA THR A 47 10.70 -9.20 16.76
C THR A 47 9.83 -8.90 15.55
N PHE A 48 10.46 -8.90 14.38
CA PHE A 48 9.80 -8.83 13.08
C PHE A 48 10.60 -9.63 12.07
N GLU A 49 9.92 -10.14 11.05
CA GLU A 49 10.51 -10.91 9.96
C GLU A 49 10.49 -10.14 8.64
N GLY A 50 11.23 -10.64 7.66
CA GLY A 50 11.18 -10.14 6.28
C GLY A 50 11.97 -8.85 6.03
N ILE A 51 12.97 -8.57 6.86
CA ILE A 51 13.97 -7.51 6.66
C ILE A 51 15.34 -8.13 6.39
N ASN A 52 16.10 -7.58 5.45
CA ASN A 52 17.44 -8.01 5.08
C ASN A 52 18.37 -7.95 6.32
N THR A 53 19.13 -9.03 6.56
CA THR A 53 19.99 -9.17 7.74
C THR A 53 21.26 -8.30 7.72
N CYS A 54 21.62 -7.74 6.55
CA CYS A 54 22.77 -6.86 6.41
C CYS A 54 22.54 -5.42 6.89
N ILE A 55 21.32 -5.09 7.35
CA ILE A 55 20.94 -3.76 7.79
C ILE A 55 21.34 -3.54 9.25
N ASN A 56 22.00 -2.44 9.55
CA ASN A 56 22.22 -2.00 10.93
C ASN A 56 20.92 -1.45 11.52
N LEU A 57 20.33 -2.17 12.48
CA LEU A 57 19.02 -1.89 13.06
C LEU A 57 19.16 -1.01 14.30
N VAL A 58 18.51 0.14 14.31
CA VAL A 58 18.49 1.10 15.44
C VAL A 58 17.06 1.29 15.92
N PRO A 59 16.64 0.59 17.00
CA PRO A 59 15.29 0.75 17.55
C PRO A 59 15.14 2.08 18.26
N VAL A 60 14.04 2.78 17.99
CA VAL A 60 13.71 4.06 18.63
C VAL A 60 12.46 3.91 19.46
N ARG A 61 12.62 3.89 20.79
CA ARG A 61 11.52 3.89 21.75
C ARG A 61 11.00 5.31 21.89
N TYR A 62 9.69 5.45 21.90
CA TYR A 62 9.05 6.75 21.98
C TYR A 62 7.80 6.67 22.87
N GLU A 63 8.01 6.97 24.11
CA GLU A 63 6.92 7.16 25.06
C GLU A 63 6.89 8.62 25.53
N LEU A 64 5.77 9.27 25.29
CA LEU A 64 5.53 10.61 25.79
C LEU A 64 4.24 10.65 26.61
N PRO A 65 4.23 11.37 27.73
CA PRO A 65 3.02 11.69 28.45
C PRO A 65 1.96 12.32 27.53
N LYS A 66 0.68 12.02 27.77
CA LYS A 66 -0.45 12.52 26.94
C LYS A 66 -0.43 14.03 26.75
N VAL A 67 -0.07 14.79 27.79
CA VAL A 67 0.03 16.25 27.74
C VAL A 67 1.09 16.73 26.76
N ILE A 68 2.26 16.09 26.78
CA ILE A 68 3.35 16.44 25.85
C ILE A 68 2.97 16.09 24.42
N LYS A 69 2.26 14.96 24.18
CA LYS A 69 1.71 14.61 22.86
C LYS A 69 0.77 15.72 22.35
N LEU A 70 -0.13 16.21 23.20
CA LEU A 70 -1.04 17.30 22.85
C LEU A 70 -0.31 18.58 22.49
N VAL A 71 0.64 19.03 23.31
CA VAL A 71 1.47 20.21 23.04
C VAL A 71 2.24 20.06 21.74
N ARG A 72 2.79 18.89 21.44
CA ARG A 72 3.49 18.63 20.18
C ARG A 72 2.55 18.65 18.97
N ILE A 73 1.32 18.13 19.08
CA ILE A 73 0.31 18.25 18.03
C ILE A 73 0.00 19.74 17.77
N LEU A 74 -0.24 20.51 18.80
CA LEU A 74 -0.55 21.95 18.70
C LEU A 74 0.61 22.77 18.11
N THR A 75 1.86 22.38 18.37
CA THR A 75 3.06 23.08 17.89
C THR A 75 3.66 22.49 16.63
N GLY A 76 3.09 21.44 16.06
CA GLY A 76 3.60 20.73 14.89
C GLY A 76 4.96 20.05 15.11
N LYS A 77 5.34 19.75 16.35
CA LYS A 77 6.59 19.05 16.70
C LYS A 77 6.33 17.55 16.98
N VAL A 78 5.56 16.92 16.15
CA VAL A 78 4.92 15.61 16.46
C VAL A 78 5.88 14.43 16.42
N HIS A 79 7.13 14.58 15.90
CA HIS A 79 7.91 13.43 15.51
C HIS A 79 8.83 12.84 16.59
N ARG A 80 8.81 11.50 16.69
CA ARG A 80 9.62 10.70 17.64
C ARG A 80 11.13 10.74 17.38
N TYR A 81 11.54 11.01 16.16
CA TYR A 81 12.96 10.97 15.74
C TYR A 81 13.77 12.24 16.03
N PHE A 82 13.15 13.29 16.54
CA PHE A 82 13.88 14.54 16.87
C PHE A 82 15.00 14.37 17.91
N SER A 83 14.93 13.35 18.76
CA SER A 83 15.98 13.07 19.74
C SER A 83 17.11 12.20 19.20
N THR A 84 16.85 11.39 18.18
CA THR A 84 17.78 10.34 17.72
C THR A 84 18.34 10.64 16.32
N ALA A 85 17.50 11.00 15.36
CA ALA A 85 17.92 11.17 13.97
C ALA A 85 18.98 12.28 13.75
N PRO A 86 18.98 13.42 14.48
CA PRO A 86 20.01 14.46 14.30
C PRO A 86 21.44 13.95 14.45
N ALA A 87 21.70 13.08 15.43
CA ALA A 87 23.05 12.53 15.64
C ALA A 87 23.52 11.69 14.44
N TYR A 88 22.63 10.92 13.81
CA TYR A 88 22.95 10.15 12.60
C TYR A 88 23.08 11.03 11.37
N ILE A 89 22.17 11.98 11.16
CA ILE A 89 22.19 12.90 10.02
C ILE A 89 23.51 13.72 10.01
N GLN A 90 24.00 14.14 11.18
CA GLN A 90 25.19 14.96 11.34
C GLN A 90 26.50 14.15 11.46
N SER A 91 26.43 12.82 11.48
CA SER A 91 27.60 11.95 11.71
C SER A 91 28.64 11.95 10.58
N GLY A 92 28.26 12.38 9.37
CA GLY A 92 29.13 12.30 8.17
C GLY A 92 29.29 10.86 7.62
N GLN A 93 28.55 9.88 8.18
CA GLN A 93 28.64 8.47 7.77
C GLN A 93 27.80 8.14 6.54
N PHE A 94 26.82 8.96 6.19
CA PHE A 94 25.83 8.70 5.14
C PHE A 94 25.97 9.65 3.96
N ASP A 95 25.53 9.20 2.79
CA ASP A 95 25.44 10.00 1.57
C ASP A 95 23.97 10.32 1.25
N THR A 96 23.06 9.48 1.71
CA THR A 96 21.62 9.56 1.42
C THR A 96 20.79 9.32 2.67
N VAL A 97 19.71 10.09 2.81
CA VAL A 97 18.68 9.85 3.85
C VAL A 97 17.34 9.61 3.17
N VAL A 98 16.70 8.50 3.54
CA VAL A 98 15.35 8.12 3.10
C VAL A 98 14.37 8.33 4.24
N PHE A 99 13.35 9.12 4.00
CA PHE A 99 12.25 9.36 4.91
C PHE A 99 11.02 8.58 4.43
N ASP A 100 10.69 7.54 5.16
CA ASP A 100 9.56 6.68 4.84
C ASP A 100 8.27 7.28 5.41
N THR A 101 7.73 8.21 4.69
CA THR A 101 6.55 9.06 4.82
C THR A 101 6.87 10.55 5.09
N SER A 102 6.07 11.43 4.51
CA SER A 102 6.14 12.89 4.71
C SER A 102 5.86 13.34 6.15
N ILE A 103 5.23 12.49 6.97
CA ILE A 103 4.97 12.76 8.40
C ILE A 103 6.28 12.81 9.21
N VAL A 104 7.34 12.15 8.74
CA VAL A 104 8.67 12.33 9.30
C VAL A 104 9.10 13.77 9.03
N SER A 105 9.18 14.56 10.06
CA SER A 105 9.29 16.02 10.04
C SER A 105 10.15 16.61 8.92
N TYR A 106 9.59 17.53 8.14
CA TYR A 106 10.31 18.34 7.16
C TYR A 106 11.57 19.04 7.73
N ARG A 107 11.64 19.24 9.05
CA ARG A 107 12.82 19.81 9.71
C ARG A 107 14.02 18.87 9.67
N LEU A 108 13.79 17.55 9.74
CA LEU A 108 14.85 16.56 9.58
C LEU A 108 15.31 16.50 8.11
N ILE A 109 14.39 16.69 7.15
CA ILE A 109 14.73 16.79 5.73
C ILE A 109 15.60 18.03 5.48
N ALA A 110 15.20 19.18 6.03
CA ALA A 110 15.98 20.42 5.94
C ALA A 110 17.38 20.27 6.57
N MET A 111 17.48 19.61 7.72
CA MET A 111 18.77 19.32 8.37
C MET A 111 19.64 18.41 7.50
N ALA A 112 19.11 17.35 6.92
CA ALA A 112 19.83 16.46 6.03
C ALA A 112 20.40 17.21 4.81
N LYS A 113 19.61 18.11 4.21
CA LYS A 113 20.09 18.97 3.11
C LYS A 113 21.21 19.93 3.55
N GLN A 114 21.10 20.52 4.73
CA GLN A 114 22.16 21.38 5.27
C GLN A 114 23.48 20.62 5.50
N CYS A 115 23.39 19.31 5.79
CA CYS A 115 24.55 18.42 5.89
C CYS A 115 25.04 17.89 4.52
N GLY A 116 24.45 18.33 3.40
CA GLY A 116 24.84 17.89 2.05
C GLY A 116 24.37 16.47 1.67
N LEU A 117 23.43 15.91 2.41
CA LEU A 117 22.90 14.56 2.14
C LEU A 117 21.81 14.61 1.06
N ARG A 118 21.81 13.63 0.16
CA ARG A 118 20.70 13.41 -0.78
C ARG A 118 19.47 12.99 0.01
N THR A 119 18.36 13.66 -0.23
CA THR A 119 17.11 13.44 0.52
C THR A 119 16.03 12.80 -0.33
N ILE A 120 15.48 11.68 0.11
CA ILE A 120 14.42 10.93 -0.55
C ILE A 120 13.24 10.82 0.39
N VAL A 121 12.04 11.16 -0.08
CA VAL A 121 10.80 10.99 0.68
C VAL A 121 9.89 10.01 -0.04
N ILE A 122 9.43 8.98 0.67
CA ILE A 122 8.45 8.02 0.18
C ILE A 122 7.07 8.42 0.67
N HIS A 123 6.14 8.66 -0.24
CA HIS A 123 4.77 9.02 0.06
C HIS A 123 3.88 7.78 -0.16
N HIS A 124 3.45 7.12 0.92
CA HIS A 124 2.58 5.94 0.84
C HIS A 124 1.18 6.25 0.33
N ASN A 125 0.73 7.48 0.50
CA ASN A 125 -0.53 8.03 0.03
C ASN A 125 -0.47 9.55 0.15
N PHE A 126 -1.49 10.25 -0.34
CA PHE A 126 -1.69 11.66 -0.02
C PHE A 126 -2.29 11.76 1.40
N GLN A 127 -1.43 12.04 2.38
CA GLN A 127 -1.75 11.99 3.82
C GLN A 127 -2.87 12.94 4.22
N TYR A 128 -2.96 14.12 3.59
CA TYR A 128 -4.05 15.07 3.85
C TYR A 128 -5.43 14.43 3.60
N GLU A 129 -5.58 13.73 2.47
CA GLU A 129 -6.82 13.01 2.13
C GLU A 129 -7.10 11.89 3.13
N TYR A 130 -6.09 11.09 3.44
CA TYR A 130 -6.20 10.03 4.43
C TYR A 130 -6.68 10.55 5.80
N PHE A 131 -6.07 11.62 6.32
CA PHE A 131 -6.47 12.20 7.60
C PHE A 131 -7.82 12.90 7.51
N ARG A 132 -8.16 13.57 6.41
CA ARG A 132 -9.47 14.18 6.19
C ARG A 132 -10.61 13.15 6.36
N ASP A 133 -10.41 11.96 5.80
CA ASP A 133 -11.43 10.91 5.75
C ASP A 133 -11.47 10.05 7.04
N ASN A 134 -10.35 9.95 7.76
CA ASN A 134 -10.24 9.09 8.95
C ASN A 134 -10.12 9.83 10.28
N THR A 135 -10.08 11.16 10.31
CA THR A 135 -10.02 11.94 11.56
C THR A 135 -11.36 12.59 11.86
N HIS A 136 -11.84 12.40 13.07
CA HIS A 136 -13.10 12.98 13.56
C HIS A 136 -12.87 13.82 14.82
N GLY A 137 -13.85 14.65 15.17
CA GLY A 137 -13.82 15.47 16.38
C GLY A 137 -13.15 16.84 16.24
N PRO A 138 -13.08 17.62 17.33
CA PRO A 138 -12.69 19.05 17.28
C PRO A 138 -11.25 19.30 16.87
N MET A 139 -10.35 18.32 17.06
CA MET A 139 -8.94 18.42 16.68
C MET A 139 -8.67 18.16 15.17
N LYS A 140 -9.71 17.76 14.41
CA LYS A 140 -9.60 17.46 12.98
C LYS A 140 -8.90 18.58 12.21
N TRP A 141 -9.36 19.82 12.36
CA TRP A 141 -8.84 20.96 11.61
C TRP A 141 -7.36 21.25 11.91
N ILE A 142 -6.95 21.12 13.18
CA ILE A 142 -5.55 21.30 13.57
C ILE A 142 -4.68 20.20 12.97
N THR A 143 -5.15 18.95 13.01
CA THR A 143 -4.44 17.81 12.40
C THR A 143 -4.27 18.00 10.90
N LEU A 144 -5.34 18.41 10.21
CA LEU A 144 -5.30 18.65 8.76
C LEU A 144 -4.39 19.80 8.38
N PHE A 145 -4.41 20.91 9.14
CA PHE A 145 -3.52 22.05 8.91
C PHE A 145 -2.04 21.63 8.99
N TRP A 146 -1.66 20.92 10.05
CA TRP A 146 -0.29 20.46 10.21
C TRP A 146 0.08 19.39 9.17
N CYS A 147 -0.82 18.44 8.86
CA CYS A 147 -0.61 17.44 7.85
C CYS A 147 -0.29 18.08 6.49
N GLN A 148 -1.12 18.99 6.02
CA GLN A 148 -0.92 19.71 4.76
C GLN A 148 0.41 20.50 4.75
N ARG A 149 0.73 21.16 5.87
CA ARG A 149 1.99 21.88 5.99
C ARG A 149 3.20 20.95 5.93
N TYR A 150 3.14 19.80 6.62
CA TYR A 150 4.22 18.81 6.61
C TYR A 150 4.43 18.22 5.22
N GLU A 151 3.36 17.81 4.55
CA GLU A 151 3.46 17.27 3.19
C GLU A 151 4.02 18.29 2.21
N LYS A 152 3.47 19.51 2.20
CA LYS A 152 3.96 20.58 1.33
C LYS A 152 5.44 20.85 1.51
N GLN A 153 5.92 20.97 2.76
CA GLN A 153 7.31 21.24 3.05
C GLN A 153 8.20 20.04 2.71
N ALA A 154 7.75 18.80 2.98
CA ALA A 154 8.49 17.60 2.62
C ALA A 154 8.71 17.51 1.10
N VAL A 155 7.62 17.70 0.33
CA VAL A 155 7.65 17.70 -1.14
C VAL A 155 8.62 18.77 -1.69
N GLN A 156 8.62 19.98 -1.11
CA GLN A 156 9.45 21.08 -1.60
C GLN A 156 10.94 20.94 -1.24
N LEU A 157 11.24 20.23 -0.17
CA LEU A 157 12.60 20.06 0.34
C LEU A 157 13.30 18.82 -0.21
N ALA A 158 12.57 17.75 -0.49
CA ALA A 158 13.16 16.49 -0.96
C ALA A 158 13.79 16.64 -2.34
N ASP A 159 14.94 16.00 -2.54
CA ASP A 159 15.56 15.88 -3.86
C ASP A 159 14.78 14.89 -4.74
N ILE A 160 14.27 13.81 -4.12
CA ILE A 160 13.42 12.83 -4.78
C ILE A 160 12.16 12.57 -3.94
N ASN A 161 11.01 12.66 -4.58
CA ASN A 161 9.71 12.30 -4.04
C ASN A 161 9.22 11.01 -4.71
N LEU A 162 9.12 9.91 -3.97
CA LEU A 162 8.62 8.63 -4.45
C LEU A 162 7.16 8.45 -4.06
N THR A 163 6.30 8.12 -5.01
CA THR A 163 4.89 7.82 -4.76
C THR A 163 4.54 6.39 -5.15
N LEU A 164 3.41 5.89 -4.65
CA LEU A 164 2.90 4.57 -5.00
C LEU A 164 1.99 4.62 -6.22
N THR A 165 1.32 5.74 -6.45
CA THR A 165 0.37 5.92 -7.56
C THR A 165 0.60 7.25 -8.28
N GLU A 166 0.20 7.34 -9.55
CA GLU A 166 0.19 8.60 -10.30
C GLU A 166 -0.81 9.60 -9.68
N THR A 167 -1.94 9.13 -9.15
CA THR A 167 -2.95 9.98 -8.50
C THR A 167 -2.37 10.69 -7.27
N ASP A 168 -1.62 9.98 -6.43
CA ASP A 168 -0.96 10.59 -5.26
C ASP A 168 0.11 11.59 -5.72
N LYS A 169 0.89 11.26 -6.75
CA LYS A 169 1.90 12.15 -7.34
C LYS A 169 1.27 13.46 -7.82
N GLU A 170 0.18 13.39 -8.59
CA GLU A 170 -0.54 14.60 -9.07
C GLU A 170 -1.04 15.45 -7.90
N SER A 171 -1.63 14.83 -6.88
CA SER A 171 -2.12 15.51 -5.68
C SER A 171 -1.00 16.20 -4.91
N LEU A 172 0.16 15.54 -4.77
CA LEU A 172 1.33 16.08 -4.09
C LEU A 172 2.01 17.20 -4.89
N ILE A 173 2.10 17.09 -6.22
CA ILE A 173 2.58 18.18 -7.08
C ILE A 173 1.67 19.41 -6.93
N LYS A 174 0.36 19.21 -6.87
CA LYS A 174 -0.61 20.31 -6.70
C LYS A 174 -0.37 21.10 -5.41
N ILE A 175 -0.05 20.43 -4.29
CA ILE A 175 0.25 21.14 -3.02
C ILE A 175 1.68 21.65 -2.93
N GLY A 176 2.65 20.97 -3.53
CA GLY A 176 4.07 21.37 -3.55
C GLY A 176 4.36 22.53 -4.51
N GLY A 177 3.59 22.59 -5.60
CA GLY A 177 3.77 23.52 -6.73
C GLY A 177 4.42 22.84 -7.94
N GLN A 178 4.16 23.36 -9.13
CA GLN A 178 4.63 22.78 -10.40
C GLN A 178 6.17 22.65 -10.50
N GLN A 179 6.90 23.50 -9.80
CA GLN A 179 8.37 23.44 -9.74
C GLN A 179 8.88 22.11 -9.13
N THR A 180 8.05 21.39 -8.36
CA THR A 180 8.43 20.11 -7.76
C THR A 180 8.22 18.91 -8.70
N LYS A 181 7.61 19.11 -9.86
CA LYS A 181 7.25 18.02 -10.79
C LYS A 181 8.41 17.10 -11.14
N ASN A 182 9.57 17.67 -11.38
CA ASN A 182 10.76 16.90 -11.80
C ASN A 182 11.40 16.09 -10.67
N SER A 183 11.07 16.37 -9.40
CA SER A 183 11.54 15.58 -8.25
C SER A 183 10.68 14.35 -7.98
N PHE A 184 9.60 14.13 -8.73
CA PHE A 184 8.68 13.01 -8.51
C PHE A 184 8.91 11.83 -9.43
N ALA A 185 8.90 10.64 -8.84
CA ALA A 185 8.81 9.38 -9.57
C ALA A 185 7.81 8.42 -8.91
N VAL A 186 7.10 7.62 -9.71
CA VAL A 186 6.22 6.58 -9.21
C VAL A 186 7.01 5.28 -9.08
N LEU A 187 7.28 4.88 -7.84
CA LEU A 187 7.94 3.62 -7.52
C LEU A 187 6.94 2.46 -7.55
N GLY A 188 5.71 2.72 -7.10
CA GLY A 188 4.68 1.68 -6.98
C GLY A 188 4.92 0.76 -5.78
N THR A 189 4.09 -0.28 -5.68
CA THR A 189 4.27 -1.34 -4.67
C THR A 189 4.98 -2.55 -5.24
N PHE A 190 5.59 -3.36 -4.37
CA PHE A 190 6.17 -4.66 -4.69
C PHE A 190 6.34 -5.49 -3.41
N GLU A 191 6.64 -6.77 -3.55
CA GLU A 191 6.85 -7.69 -2.43
C GLU A 191 8.19 -7.41 -1.73
N TYR A 192 8.21 -7.55 -0.43
CA TYR A 192 9.46 -7.49 0.35
C TYR A 192 10.19 -8.85 0.39
N GLN A 193 9.47 -9.93 0.10
CA GLN A 193 9.95 -11.29 0.09
C GLN A 193 9.08 -12.11 -0.88
N TYR A 194 9.71 -12.79 -1.82
CA TYR A 194 8.99 -13.66 -2.74
C TYR A 194 8.85 -15.05 -2.16
N THR A 195 7.63 -15.55 -2.06
CA THR A 195 7.34 -16.96 -1.75
C THR A 195 6.65 -17.58 -2.94
N GLU A 196 7.30 -18.55 -3.58
CA GLU A 196 6.69 -19.26 -4.69
C GLU A 196 5.43 -20.01 -4.21
N LYS A 197 4.29 -19.72 -4.80
CA LYS A 197 3.06 -20.44 -4.51
C LYS A 197 2.99 -21.70 -5.38
N LYS A 198 2.36 -22.76 -4.88
CA LYS A 198 2.17 -24.01 -5.62
C LYS A 198 1.57 -23.73 -7.00
N LYS A 199 2.08 -24.42 -8.04
CA LYS A 199 1.53 -24.30 -9.39
C LYS A 199 0.03 -24.55 -9.37
N PRO A 200 -0.77 -23.61 -9.90
CA PRO A 200 -2.21 -23.78 -9.91
C PRO A 200 -2.62 -24.98 -10.78
N GLN A 201 -3.60 -25.75 -10.34
CA GLN A 201 -4.20 -26.77 -11.19
C GLN A 201 -4.93 -26.09 -12.36
N LYS A 202 -4.80 -26.65 -13.56
CA LYS A 202 -5.55 -26.20 -14.73
C LYS A 202 -7.04 -26.48 -14.52
N GLY A 203 -7.82 -25.46 -14.21
CA GLY A 203 -9.28 -25.49 -14.19
C GLY A 203 -9.85 -25.24 -15.60
N ILE A 204 -10.94 -25.94 -15.94
CA ILE A 204 -11.70 -25.68 -17.16
C ILE A 204 -12.78 -24.64 -16.86
N GLY A 205 -12.51 -23.38 -17.23
CA GLY A 205 -13.45 -22.27 -17.08
C GLY A 205 -13.41 -21.57 -15.71
N ILE A 206 -13.99 -20.38 -15.64
CA ILE A 206 -14.08 -19.55 -14.43
C ILE A 206 -15.44 -19.79 -13.77
N LYS A 207 -15.43 -20.30 -12.55
CA LYS A 207 -16.64 -20.56 -11.75
C LYS A 207 -16.57 -19.94 -10.36
N ASN A 208 -15.40 -19.95 -9.73
CA ASN A 208 -15.23 -19.55 -8.34
C ASN A 208 -14.62 -18.14 -8.24
N PHE A 209 -15.43 -17.21 -7.81
CA PHE A 209 -15.01 -15.83 -7.54
C PHE A 209 -14.74 -15.63 -6.06
N VAL A 210 -13.74 -14.82 -5.73
CA VAL A 210 -13.40 -14.53 -4.34
C VAL A 210 -13.24 -13.05 -4.10
N ILE A 211 -13.71 -12.61 -2.93
CA ILE A 211 -13.44 -11.29 -2.35
C ILE A 211 -12.83 -11.52 -0.96
N THR A 212 -11.71 -10.87 -0.65
CA THR A 212 -11.10 -11.03 0.68
C THR A 212 -10.84 -9.69 1.34
N GLY A 213 -10.67 -9.68 2.68
CA GLY A 213 -10.24 -8.49 3.41
C GLY A 213 -10.63 -8.45 4.88
N ASP A 214 -10.41 -7.30 5.50
CA ASP A 214 -11.00 -6.97 6.79
C ASP A 214 -12.43 -6.51 6.56
N LEU A 215 -13.41 -7.35 6.88
CA LEU A 215 -14.84 -7.11 6.59
C LEU A 215 -15.49 -6.15 7.59
N SER A 216 -14.80 -5.77 8.68
CA SER A 216 -15.22 -4.72 9.61
C SER A 216 -14.71 -3.33 9.21
N GLY A 217 -13.69 -3.26 8.34
CA GLY A 217 -13.11 -2.01 7.89
C GLY A 217 -14.11 -1.15 7.11
N VAL A 218 -14.29 0.11 7.51
CA VAL A 218 -15.28 1.03 6.93
C VAL A 218 -15.21 1.05 5.40
N GLN A 219 -14.02 1.23 4.83
CA GLN A 219 -13.84 1.27 3.38
C GLN A 219 -14.27 -0.03 2.69
N THR A 220 -14.00 -1.19 3.31
CA THR A 220 -14.41 -2.49 2.76
C THR A 220 -15.92 -2.66 2.83
N TYR A 221 -16.47 -2.42 3.99
CA TYR A 221 -17.89 -2.59 4.27
C TYR A 221 -18.76 -1.63 3.42
N GLU A 222 -18.43 -0.34 3.43
CA GLU A 222 -19.17 0.68 2.65
C GLU A 222 -19.03 0.50 1.13
N SER A 223 -17.99 -0.20 0.67
CA SER A 223 -17.87 -0.57 -0.76
C SER A 223 -18.60 -1.87 -1.09
N LEU A 224 -18.55 -2.86 -0.19
CA LEU A 224 -19.05 -4.21 -0.46
C LEU A 224 -20.57 -4.30 -0.46
N ILE A 225 -21.25 -3.60 0.45
CA ILE A 225 -22.72 -3.58 0.53
C ILE A 225 -23.35 -3.03 -0.77
N PRO A 226 -22.98 -1.85 -1.27
CA PRO A 226 -23.48 -1.34 -2.54
C PRO A 226 -23.11 -2.25 -3.72
N TRP A 227 -21.91 -2.85 -3.68
CA TRP A 227 -21.47 -3.76 -4.74
C TRP A 227 -22.37 -5.00 -4.81
N ILE A 228 -22.69 -5.63 -3.69
CA ILE A 228 -23.61 -6.80 -3.66
C ILE A 228 -24.99 -6.39 -4.17
N ASN A 229 -25.53 -5.28 -3.70
CA ASN A 229 -26.87 -4.84 -4.08
C ASN A 229 -27.00 -4.48 -5.56
N ASN A 230 -25.98 -3.90 -6.16
CA ASN A 230 -26.07 -3.29 -7.49
C ASN A 230 -25.35 -4.09 -8.58
N LEU A 231 -24.27 -4.82 -8.25
CA LEU A 231 -23.39 -5.44 -9.24
C LEU A 231 -23.33 -6.96 -9.17
N TYR A 232 -23.76 -7.59 -8.08
CA TYR A 232 -23.75 -9.05 -7.99
C TYR A 232 -24.66 -9.71 -9.04
N ALA A 233 -25.79 -9.11 -9.37
CA ALA A 233 -26.66 -9.57 -10.44
C ALA A 233 -25.98 -9.57 -11.82
N GLU A 234 -25.09 -8.61 -12.09
CA GLU A 234 -24.29 -8.55 -13.31
C GLU A 234 -23.30 -9.72 -13.39
N LEU A 235 -22.69 -10.09 -12.26
CA LEU A 235 -21.84 -11.27 -12.19
C LEU A 235 -22.62 -12.53 -12.56
N LYS A 236 -23.82 -12.71 -11.99
CA LYS A 236 -24.67 -13.86 -12.27
C LYS A 236 -25.22 -13.85 -13.70
N ALA A 237 -25.44 -12.71 -14.30
CA ALA A 237 -25.87 -12.60 -15.70
C ALA A 237 -24.77 -13.06 -16.68
N VAL A 238 -23.50 -12.77 -16.42
CA VAL A 238 -22.37 -13.19 -17.27
C VAL A 238 -21.91 -14.62 -16.94
N PHE A 239 -21.93 -15.00 -15.65
CA PHE A 239 -21.52 -16.32 -15.15
C PHE A 239 -22.66 -16.95 -14.31
N PRO A 240 -23.69 -17.54 -14.92
CA PRO A 240 -24.87 -18.07 -14.21
C PRO A 240 -24.50 -19.12 -13.15
N ASP A 241 -23.57 -20.00 -13.47
CA ASP A 241 -23.13 -21.11 -12.59
C ASP A 241 -22.00 -20.74 -11.63
N SER A 242 -21.70 -19.44 -11.51
CA SER A 242 -20.60 -18.98 -10.64
C SER A 242 -20.96 -19.06 -9.16
N HIS A 243 -19.92 -19.29 -8.36
CA HIS A 243 -19.95 -19.20 -6.90
C HIS A 243 -19.12 -18.01 -6.45
N LEU A 244 -19.68 -17.19 -5.55
CA LEU A 244 -18.95 -16.10 -4.91
C LEU A 244 -18.70 -16.47 -3.45
N THR A 245 -17.42 -16.40 -3.07
CA THR A 245 -16.99 -16.54 -1.67
C THR A 245 -16.44 -15.20 -1.18
N ILE A 246 -16.97 -14.72 -0.07
CA ILE A 246 -16.44 -13.56 0.65
C ILE A 246 -15.73 -14.07 1.90
N ALA A 247 -14.45 -13.77 2.08
CA ALA A 247 -13.68 -14.28 3.21
C ALA A 247 -12.93 -13.16 3.92
N GLY A 248 -12.94 -13.15 5.25
CA GLY A 248 -12.21 -12.16 6.00
C GLY A 248 -12.60 -12.01 7.46
N ARG A 249 -11.92 -11.10 8.13
CA ARG A 249 -12.10 -10.90 9.59
C ARG A 249 -13.34 -10.07 9.88
N ASN A 250 -14.02 -10.45 10.97
CA ASN A 250 -15.04 -9.65 11.63
C ASN A 250 -16.17 -9.12 10.72
N PRO A 251 -16.88 -9.97 9.95
CA PRO A 251 -18.06 -9.53 9.20
C PRO A 251 -19.13 -9.04 10.16
N ASN A 252 -19.79 -7.92 9.85
CA ASN A 252 -20.91 -7.44 10.64
C ASN A 252 -22.22 -8.16 10.27
N SER A 253 -23.24 -8.00 11.11
CA SER A 253 -24.55 -8.67 10.96
C SER A 253 -25.26 -8.29 9.66
N GLN A 254 -25.12 -7.07 9.18
CA GLN A 254 -25.73 -6.60 7.93
C GLN A 254 -25.12 -7.31 6.71
N LEU A 255 -23.80 -7.46 6.66
CA LEU A 255 -23.13 -8.20 5.60
C LEU A 255 -23.51 -9.68 5.62
N LEU A 256 -23.58 -10.30 6.82
CA LEU A 256 -24.00 -11.68 6.98
C LEU A 256 -25.42 -11.90 6.43
N ALA A 257 -26.37 -11.04 6.81
CA ALA A 257 -27.75 -11.10 6.34
C ALA A 257 -27.85 -10.93 4.81
N LEU A 258 -27.08 -9.97 4.24
CA LEU A 258 -27.06 -9.72 2.81
C LEU A 258 -26.48 -10.91 2.03
N CYS A 259 -25.41 -11.52 2.52
CA CYS A 259 -24.84 -12.73 1.91
C CYS A 259 -25.82 -13.89 1.93
N GLN A 260 -26.53 -14.08 3.04
CA GLN A 260 -27.59 -15.10 3.14
C GLN A 260 -28.72 -14.86 2.13
N GLN A 261 -29.19 -13.62 2.01
CA GLN A 261 -30.25 -13.22 1.06
C GLN A 261 -29.87 -13.53 -0.39
N HIS A 262 -28.62 -13.32 -0.76
CA HIS A 262 -28.13 -13.52 -2.13
C HIS A 262 -27.47 -14.88 -2.37
N ASN A 263 -27.51 -15.80 -1.39
CA ASN A 263 -26.84 -17.11 -1.44
C ASN A 263 -25.33 -17.01 -1.76
N ILE A 264 -24.67 -16.02 -1.14
CA ILE A 264 -23.23 -15.79 -1.24
C ILE A 264 -22.54 -16.51 -0.08
N SER A 265 -21.51 -17.31 -0.36
CA SER A 265 -20.73 -17.96 0.68
C SER A 265 -19.89 -16.95 1.45
N ILE A 266 -19.99 -16.94 2.79
CA ILE A 266 -19.16 -16.09 3.64
C ILE A 266 -18.35 -16.94 4.64
N ILE A 267 -17.03 -16.71 4.69
CA ILE A 267 -16.10 -17.39 5.60
C ILE A 267 -15.52 -16.36 6.56
N ALA A 268 -16.06 -16.35 7.77
CA ALA A 268 -15.66 -15.39 8.81
C ALA A 268 -14.37 -15.82 9.50
N SER A 269 -13.38 -14.94 9.52
CA SER A 269 -12.10 -15.12 10.24
C SER A 269 -11.44 -16.48 10.01
N PRO A 270 -11.22 -16.90 8.73
CA PRO A 270 -10.59 -18.18 8.46
C PRO A 270 -9.18 -18.24 9.07
N PRO A 271 -8.72 -19.42 9.54
CA PRO A 271 -7.37 -19.56 10.08
C PRO A 271 -6.28 -19.38 9.02
N SER A 272 -6.61 -19.64 7.75
CA SER A 272 -5.76 -19.40 6.59
C SER A 272 -6.60 -19.00 5.39
N MET A 273 -6.10 -18.03 4.61
CA MET A 273 -6.69 -17.62 3.33
C MET A 273 -6.24 -18.51 2.17
N GLU A 274 -5.18 -19.31 2.35
CA GLU A 274 -4.58 -20.11 1.28
C GLU A 274 -5.57 -21.07 0.61
N PRO A 275 -6.33 -21.91 1.32
CA PRO A 275 -7.26 -22.84 0.68
C PRO A 275 -8.36 -22.12 -0.12
N ILE A 276 -8.76 -20.92 0.34
CA ILE A 276 -9.81 -20.12 -0.28
C ILE A 276 -9.31 -19.52 -1.61
N LEU A 277 -8.10 -18.98 -1.60
CA LEU A 277 -7.46 -18.38 -2.78
C LEU A 277 -7.04 -19.45 -3.80
N GLU A 278 -6.59 -20.63 -3.32
CA GLU A 278 -6.25 -21.77 -4.19
C GLU A 278 -7.45 -22.29 -4.95
N ALA A 279 -8.63 -22.35 -4.31
CA ALA A 279 -9.88 -22.81 -4.91
C ALA A 279 -10.53 -21.78 -5.86
N ALA A 280 -10.07 -20.54 -5.87
CA ALA A 280 -10.63 -19.47 -6.68
C ALA A 280 -10.11 -19.50 -8.13
N ASP A 281 -10.94 -18.98 -9.05
CA ASP A 281 -10.60 -18.79 -10.46
C ASP A 281 -10.41 -17.30 -10.81
N CYS A 282 -11.06 -16.40 -10.07
CA CYS A 282 -10.98 -14.95 -10.25
C CYS A 282 -11.10 -14.21 -8.92
N TYR A 283 -10.32 -13.14 -8.76
CA TYR A 283 -10.40 -12.26 -7.61
C TYR A 283 -11.16 -10.99 -7.94
N ILE A 284 -12.12 -10.59 -7.12
CA ILE A 284 -12.83 -9.32 -7.25
C ILE A 284 -12.39 -8.37 -6.14
N CYS A 285 -11.98 -7.17 -6.50
CA CYS A 285 -11.66 -6.11 -5.55
C CYS A 285 -12.66 -4.95 -5.68
N PRO A 286 -13.76 -4.95 -4.91
CA PRO A 286 -14.85 -4.00 -5.07
C PRO A 286 -14.63 -2.67 -4.33
N THR A 287 -13.51 -2.50 -3.63
CA THR A 287 -13.27 -1.31 -2.80
C THR A 287 -13.28 -0.05 -3.66
N SER A 288 -14.28 0.79 -3.46
CA SER A 288 -14.54 2.03 -4.20
C SER A 288 -14.19 3.30 -3.39
N LEU A 289 -13.68 3.14 -2.16
CA LEU A 289 -13.41 4.23 -1.23
C LEU A 289 -11.96 4.24 -0.75
N GLY A 290 -11.53 5.43 -0.32
CA GLY A 290 -10.21 5.66 0.30
C GLY A 290 -9.09 5.94 -0.69
N SER A 291 -8.03 6.55 -0.17
CA SER A 291 -6.79 6.91 -0.89
C SER A 291 -5.76 5.78 -0.88
N GLY A 292 -4.67 5.96 -1.60
CA GLY A 292 -3.55 5.03 -1.66
C GLY A 292 -3.83 3.72 -2.39
N ILE A 293 -2.82 2.88 -2.46
CA ILE A 293 -2.90 1.58 -3.14
C ILE A 293 -3.66 0.53 -2.30
N LYS A 294 -4.43 -0.33 -2.94
CA LYS A 294 -5.17 -1.43 -2.29
C LYS A 294 -4.39 -2.73 -2.39
N LEU A 295 -3.55 -3.03 -1.40
CA LEU A 295 -2.65 -4.20 -1.41
C LEU A 295 -3.37 -5.55 -1.59
N ARG A 296 -4.66 -5.64 -1.27
CA ARG A 296 -5.45 -6.87 -1.50
C ARG A 296 -5.54 -7.30 -2.97
N VAL A 297 -5.30 -6.39 -3.91
CA VAL A 297 -5.16 -6.75 -5.33
C VAL A 297 -3.96 -7.68 -5.54
N LEU A 298 -2.86 -7.45 -4.81
CA LEU A 298 -1.70 -8.35 -4.84
C LEU A 298 -2.05 -9.76 -4.34
N ASP A 299 -2.99 -9.88 -3.38
CA ASP A 299 -3.39 -11.20 -2.87
C ASP A 299 -3.97 -12.07 -4.00
N GLY A 300 -4.82 -11.52 -4.86
CA GLY A 300 -5.34 -12.24 -6.03
C GLY A 300 -4.23 -12.57 -7.03
N LEU A 301 -3.44 -11.58 -7.42
CA LEU A 301 -2.38 -11.72 -8.41
C LEU A 301 -1.31 -12.74 -7.99
N LYS A 302 -0.95 -12.78 -6.73
CA LYS A 302 0.02 -13.71 -6.13
C LYS A 302 -0.40 -15.19 -6.25
N TRP A 303 -1.71 -15.42 -6.31
CA TRP A 303 -2.29 -16.75 -6.52
C TRP A 303 -2.59 -17.06 -8.00
N GLY A 304 -2.13 -16.22 -8.91
CA GLY A 304 -2.37 -16.38 -10.33
C GLY A 304 -3.82 -16.13 -10.74
N LEU A 305 -4.58 -15.40 -9.91
CA LEU A 305 -5.96 -15.08 -10.21
C LEU A 305 -6.03 -13.82 -11.06
N PRO A 306 -6.72 -13.82 -12.21
CA PRO A 306 -7.11 -12.57 -12.85
C PRO A 306 -7.95 -11.74 -11.88
N VAL A 307 -7.74 -10.43 -11.92
CA VAL A 307 -8.40 -9.51 -10.98
C VAL A 307 -9.38 -8.62 -11.71
N VAL A 308 -10.60 -8.52 -11.19
CA VAL A 308 -11.60 -7.51 -11.59
C VAL A 308 -11.69 -6.49 -10.47
N ALA A 309 -11.21 -5.27 -10.71
CA ALA A 309 -11.03 -4.25 -9.68
C ALA A 309 -11.81 -2.97 -9.99
N HIS A 310 -12.45 -2.39 -8.97
CA HIS A 310 -13.00 -1.04 -9.06
C HIS A 310 -11.88 -0.02 -9.31
N ASP A 311 -12.16 1.08 -10.00
CA ASP A 311 -11.22 2.15 -10.33
C ASP A 311 -10.31 2.55 -9.16
N VAL A 312 -10.89 2.72 -7.96
CA VAL A 312 -10.13 3.08 -6.76
C VAL A 312 -9.18 1.97 -6.34
N SER A 313 -9.58 0.71 -6.53
CA SER A 313 -8.75 -0.46 -6.21
C SER A 313 -7.67 -0.73 -7.25
N ALA A 314 -7.88 -0.31 -8.49
CA ALA A 314 -6.96 -0.50 -9.61
C ALA A 314 -5.83 0.54 -9.66
N ARG A 315 -5.90 1.61 -8.85
CA ARG A 315 -4.86 2.64 -8.77
C ARG A 315 -3.52 2.05 -8.36
N GLY A 316 -2.47 2.34 -9.13
CA GLY A 316 -1.11 1.82 -8.93
C GLY A 316 -0.88 0.43 -9.52
N TYR A 317 -1.87 -0.11 -10.27
CA TYR A 317 -1.77 -1.40 -10.96
C TYR A 317 -1.86 -1.28 -12.47
N GLU A 318 -1.61 -0.11 -13.04
CA GLU A 318 -1.72 0.20 -14.46
C GLU A 318 -0.88 -0.76 -15.32
N ARG A 319 0.34 -1.10 -14.86
CA ARG A 319 1.19 -2.09 -15.53
C ARG A 319 0.56 -3.49 -15.60
N MET A 320 -0.26 -3.84 -14.62
CA MET A 320 -0.96 -5.13 -14.62
C MET A 320 -2.18 -5.11 -15.55
N GLU A 321 -2.83 -3.96 -15.70
CA GLU A 321 -3.90 -3.74 -16.68
C GLU A 321 -3.37 -3.90 -18.12
N GLU A 322 -2.19 -3.37 -18.42
CA GLU A 322 -1.53 -3.49 -19.73
C GLU A 322 -1.30 -4.97 -20.13
N THR A 323 -1.09 -5.86 -19.16
CA THR A 323 -0.97 -7.31 -19.42
C THR A 323 -2.32 -7.98 -19.71
N GLY A 324 -3.42 -7.29 -19.39
CA GLY A 324 -4.79 -7.82 -19.43
C GLY A 324 -5.12 -8.79 -18.29
N CYS A 325 -4.28 -8.88 -17.27
CA CYS A 325 -4.52 -9.74 -16.10
C CYS A 325 -5.29 -9.04 -14.98
N LEU A 326 -5.43 -7.70 -15.06
CA LEU A 326 -6.31 -6.90 -14.24
C LEU A 326 -7.29 -6.16 -15.16
N LEU A 327 -8.56 -6.24 -14.83
CA LEU A 327 -9.67 -5.62 -15.56
C LEU A 327 -10.34 -4.59 -14.66
N ARG A 328 -10.33 -3.34 -15.09
CA ARG A 328 -10.87 -2.20 -14.33
C ARG A 328 -12.34 -1.98 -14.63
N TYR A 329 -13.10 -1.53 -13.63
CA TYR A 329 -14.46 -1.05 -13.78
C TYR A 329 -14.77 0.14 -12.86
N SER A 330 -15.77 0.95 -13.20
CA SER A 330 -16.23 2.09 -12.40
C SER A 330 -17.73 2.00 -12.05
N ASP A 331 -18.50 1.29 -12.87
CA ASP A 331 -19.97 1.21 -12.80
C ASP A 331 -20.47 -0.15 -13.30
N GLY A 332 -21.80 -0.35 -13.33
CA GLY A 332 -22.41 -1.60 -13.78
C GLY A 332 -22.10 -1.97 -15.23
N PRO A 333 -22.26 -1.06 -16.20
CA PRO A 333 -21.89 -1.32 -17.59
C PRO A 333 -20.43 -1.73 -17.79
N SER A 334 -19.47 -1.02 -17.18
CA SER A 334 -18.05 -1.35 -17.27
C SER A 334 -17.69 -2.62 -16.51
N PHE A 335 -18.38 -2.92 -15.38
CA PHE A 335 -18.23 -4.20 -14.69
C PHE A 335 -18.69 -5.38 -15.56
N ARG A 336 -19.84 -5.26 -16.19
CA ARG A 336 -20.34 -6.27 -17.15
C ARG A 336 -19.37 -6.45 -18.32
N ALA A 337 -18.82 -5.37 -18.87
CA ALA A 337 -17.83 -5.42 -19.94
C ALA A 337 -16.54 -6.15 -19.49
N ALA A 338 -16.04 -5.85 -18.28
CA ALA A 338 -14.87 -6.53 -17.70
C ALA A 338 -15.11 -8.02 -17.51
N LEU A 339 -16.29 -8.42 -17.01
CA LEU A 339 -16.66 -9.83 -16.86
C LEU A 339 -16.80 -10.55 -18.22
N THR A 340 -17.38 -9.90 -19.23
CA THR A 340 -17.49 -10.44 -20.59
C THR A 340 -16.10 -10.68 -21.18
N LEU A 341 -15.20 -9.71 -21.05
CA LEU A 341 -13.82 -9.83 -21.49
C LEU A 341 -13.05 -10.95 -20.77
N LEU A 342 -13.28 -11.09 -19.45
CA LEU A 342 -12.72 -12.17 -18.64
C LEU A 342 -13.17 -13.55 -19.15
N ARG A 343 -14.44 -13.69 -19.49
CA ARG A 343 -15.01 -14.93 -20.03
C ARG A 343 -14.44 -15.28 -21.41
N GLU A 344 -14.30 -14.29 -22.29
CA GLU A 344 -13.83 -14.48 -23.65
C GLU A 344 -12.33 -14.78 -23.73
N LYS A 345 -11.50 -14.10 -22.93
CA LYS A 345 -10.04 -14.20 -23.00
C LYS A 345 -9.45 -15.42 -22.29
N SER A 346 -10.20 -16.09 -21.41
CA SER A 346 -9.72 -17.24 -20.62
C SER A 346 -8.29 -17.03 -20.08
N ILE A 347 -8.15 -16.04 -19.20
CA ILE A 347 -6.82 -15.60 -18.69
C ILE A 347 -6.18 -16.74 -17.90
N ASP A 348 -5.04 -17.22 -18.37
CA ASP A 348 -4.29 -18.33 -17.76
C ASP A 348 -3.61 -17.86 -16.44
N LYS A 349 -3.70 -18.69 -15.40
CA LYS A 349 -3.05 -18.47 -14.10
C LYS A 349 -1.54 -18.29 -14.23
N GLU A 350 -0.88 -19.04 -15.11
CA GLU A 350 0.57 -18.92 -15.34
C GLU A 350 0.94 -17.55 -15.95
N LYS A 351 0.10 -17.04 -16.85
CA LYS A 351 0.26 -15.67 -17.37
C LYS A 351 0.19 -14.62 -16.26
N VAL A 352 -0.78 -14.76 -15.34
CA VAL A 352 -0.92 -13.84 -14.20
C VAL A 352 0.29 -13.91 -13.28
N LEU A 353 0.76 -15.12 -12.93
CA LEU A 353 1.93 -15.31 -12.07
C LEU A 353 3.21 -14.75 -12.72
N THR A 354 3.39 -14.96 -14.02
CA THR A 354 4.54 -14.42 -14.74
C THR A 354 4.51 -12.89 -14.76
N ALA A 355 3.36 -12.28 -15.06
CA ALA A 355 3.18 -10.84 -15.02
C ALA A 355 3.40 -10.29 -13.60
N TYR A 356 2.82 -10.95 -12.59
CA TYR A 356 3.01 -10.58 -11.19
C TYR A 356 4.48 -10.59 -10.78
N ARG A 357 5.22 -11.67 -11.09
CA ARG A 357 6.66 -11.78 -10.81
C ARG A 357 7.46 -10.66 -11.46
N ASN A 358 7.19 -10.39 -12.74
CA ASN A 358 7.92 -9.38 -13.51
C ASN A 358 7.63 -7.94 -13.05
N ILE A 359 6.48 -7.69 -12.41
CA ILE A 359 6.06 -6.34 -12.01
C ILE A 359 6.24 -6.12 -10.51
N PHE A 360 5.92 -7.12 -9.68
CA PHE A 360 5.79 -6.93 -8.22
C PHE A 360 6.80 -7.73 -7.39
N SER A 361 7.75 -8.45 -7.97
CA SER A 361 8.84 -9.04 -7.18
C SER A 361 9.74 -7.96 -6.57
N LEU A 362 10.46 -8.31 -5.50
CA LEU A 362 11.49 -7.43 -4.91
C LEU A 362 12.52 -7.02 -5.98
N GLU A 363 12.96 -7.98 -6.81
CA GLU A 363 13.90 -7.72 -7.90
C GLU A 363 13.37 -6.67 -8.89
N ALA A 364 12.10 -6.78 -9.29
CA ALA A 364 11.45 -5.80 -10.16
C ALA A 364 11.35 -4.41 -9.47
N GLY A 365 11.09 -4.40 -8.16
CA GLY A 365 11.10 -3.19 -7.35
C GLY A 365 12.48 -2.55 -7.27
N CYS A 366 13.52 -3.33 -7.03
CA CYS A 366 14.92 -2.87 -7.02
C CYS A 366 15.33 -2.27 -8.36
N LYS A 367 15.03 -2.92 -9.48
CA LYS A 367 15.33 -2.39 -10.83
C LYS A 367 14.64 -1.04 -11.09
N ARG A 368 13.38 -0.89 -10.66
CA ARG A 368 12.68 0.40 -10.78
C ARG A 368 13.31 1.47 -9.90
N LEU A 369 13.60 1.15 -8.65
CA LEU A 369 14.22 2.08 -7.71
C LEU A 369 15.60 2.50 -8.23
N GLU A 370 16.42 1.57 -8.68
CA GLU A 370 17.74 1.86 -9.26
C GLU A 370 17.65 2.82 -10.46
N SER A 371 16.70 2.57 -11.37
CA SER A 371 16.45 3.47 -12.51
C SER A 371 16.08 4.87 -12.06
N ILE A 372 15.23 5.01 -11.04
CA ILE A 372 14.84 6.32 -10.49
C ILE A 372 16.03 7.02 -9.82
N LEU A 373 16.84 6.29 -9.05
CA LEU A 373 17.98 6.87 -8.35
C LEU A 373 19.11 7.36 -9.28
N ARG A 374 19.16 6.84 -10.50
CA ARG A 374 20.10 7.25 -11.56
C ARG A 374 19.62 8.43 -12.40
N MET A 375 18.35 8.86 -12.24
CA MET A 375 17.87 10.06 -12.92
C MET A 375 18.62 11.29 -12.40
N PRO A 376 19.01 12.22 -13.30
CA PRO A 376 19.79 13.40 -12.94
C PRO A 376 19.03 14.38 -12.05
#